data_f644d8ec7d5ae0fc70a453b3f47e99cf
#
_entry.id   f644d8ec7d5ae0fc70a453b3f47e99cf
#
_cell.length_a   1.000
_cell.length_b   1.000
_cell.length_c   1.000
_cell.angle_alpha   90.00
_cell.angle_beta   90.00
_cell.angle_gamma   90.00
#
_symmetry.space_group_name_H-M   'P 1'
#
loop_
_entity.id
_entity.type
_entity.pdbx_description
1 polymer ?
#
loop_
_entity_poly.entity_id
_entity_poly.type
_entity_poly.pdbx_seq_one_letter_code
_entity_poly.pdbx_strand_id
1 'polypeptide(L)'
;MATREQTQALLDRISAGVMKHTPEQHYTVADRLEERAAATPDHPFLLWGGHALNYGEVNASANRYAHFALAQGLKAGDVAALMMENRPEFLYIWFALAKIGCVSALINTQASGDALRHALATTASKLLFLGSECAGRLSATPGIGEGMPIFTIADDDSDATPAGSRRIDAEIAAQSDANPDRNLRSSVIGSSTLCLVFTSGTTGLPKAAKVTHARWLGVGEGWSALLELGADDVFYCVLPLYHVAALMSLLSNALASGGSVLLRRRFSASRFWVDVREFGVTVAQYSGELCRYLFNQPPHPEDRNHRLRVMTGSGLSPAIWLAFQERFGVTQMIEGYGGTEINVGLMNLDNRVGSCGRIPFPERSNVRLVRYDRDSDSYPRSPEGWLIACADDEVGEMLGMILALPGITGGRFDGYTDREATEKKILRNVFQSGDAWMRTGDLFRRDAEGYYYFVDRIGDTFRWKSENVSTTEVADALGDTPGMETITVYGVVIPGNEGRAGMATVVMQPGHAFDPAGFFQLAREHLPSYAVPVFVRVATDTDITPTFKLRKVDLQKLGYRASTGDTLWVADPAADSYIEATSENLARLGIPPAP
;
A
#
# COMPACT_ATOMS: atom_id res chain seq x y z
N MET A 1 12.72 25.20 8.59
CA MET A 1 11.39 24.56 8.49
C MET A 1 10.47 25.51 7.71
N ALA A 2 9.58 24.98 6.86
CA ALA A 2 8.63 25.79 6.12
C ALA A 2 7.61 26.44 7.08
N THR A 3 7.12 27.65 6.75
CA THR A 3 6.02 28.28 7.48
C THR A 3 4.70 27.54 7.21
N ARG A 4 3.67 27.81 8.01
CA ARG A 4 2.33 27.25 7.79
C ARG A 4 1.77 27.62 6.41
N GLU A 5 1.98 28.86 6.01
CA GLU A 5 1.54 29.41 4.72
C GLU A 5 2.29 28.75 3.54
N GLN A 6 3.58 28.50 3.69
CA GLN A 6 4.38 27.81 2.66
C GLN A 6 3.91 26.36 2.47
N THR A 7 3.71 25.61 3.57
CA THR A 7 3.16 24.25 3.47
C THR A 7 1.77 24.27 2.86
N GLN A 8 0.90 25.23 3.26
CA GLN A 8 -0.44 25.34 2.70
C GLN A 8 -0.44 25.65 1.21
N ALA A 9 0.45 26.52 0.75
CA ALA A 9 0.57 26.83 -0.67
C ALA A 9 0.93 25.58 -1.53
N LEU A 10 1.75 24.67 -1.01
CA LEU A 10 2.05 23.39 -1.67
C LEU A 10 0.80 22.47 -1.68
N LEU A 11 0.07 22.39 -0.57
CA LEU A 11 -1.20 21.62 -0.51
C LEU A 11 -2.25 22.20 -1.46
N ASP A 12 -2.33 23.52 -1.59
CA ASP A 12 -3.23 24.18 -2.53
C ASP A 12 -2.87 23.87 -4.00
N ARG A 13 -1.57 23.76 -4.34
CA ARG A 13 -1.11 23.31 -5.68
C ARG A 13 -1.57 21.89 -5.98
N ILE A 14 -1.44 20.97 -5.02
CA ILE A 14 -1.95 19.58 -5.15
C ILE A 14 -3.45 19.60 -5.39
N SER A 15 -4.18 20.33 -4.55
CA SER A 15 -5.64 20.41 -4.63
C SER A 15 -6.10 20.98 -5.98
N ALA A 16 -5.43 22.01 -6.49
CA ALA A 16 -5.71 22.58 -7.81
C ALA A 16 -5.49 21.55 -8.94
N GLY A 17 -4.47 20.70 -8.84
CA GLY A 17 -4.25 19.59 -9.76
C GLY A 17 -5.37 18.55 -9.69
N VAL A 18 -5.72 18.10 -8.49
CA VAL A 18 -6.80 17.13 -8.26
C VAL A 18 -8.14 17.63 -8.81
N MET A 19 -8.45 18.91 -8.63
CA MET A 19 -9.71 19.52 -9.06
C MET A 19 -9.84 19.71 -10.59
N LYS A 20 -8.80 19.46 -11.37
CA LYS A 20 -8.93 19.42 -12.84
C LYS A 20 -9.84 18.27 -13.31
N HIS A 21 -10.07 17.28 -12.46
CA HIS A 21 -10.89 16.12 -12.78
C HIS A 21 -12.10 16.04 -11.85
N THR A 22 -13.29 16.05 -12.47
CA THR A 22 -14.56 16.06 -11.75
C THR A 22 -15.28 14.70 -11.82
N PRO A 23 -16.13 14.38 -10.84
CA PRO A 23 -16.90 13.13 -10.85
C PRO A 23 -17.82 12.97 -12.07
N GLU A 24 -18.30 14.08 -12.61
CA GLU A 24 -19.30 14.14 -13.69
C GLU A 24 -18.67 14.18 -15.10
N GLN A 25 -17.36 14.38 -15.20
CA GLN A 25 -16.70 14.47 -16.51
C GLN A 25 -16.77 13.15 -17.28
N HIS A 26 -16.84 13.25 -18.60
CA HIS A 26 -16.74 12.09 -19.50
C HIS A 26 -15.29 11.74 -19.91
N TYR A 27 -14.33 12.54 -19.48
CA TYR A 27 -12.91 12.29 -19.70
C TYR A 27 -12.42 11.20 -18.75
N THR A 28 -11.78 10.16 -19.30
CA THR A 28 -11.38 8.95 -18.58
C THR A 28 -9.87 8.70 -18.68
N VAL A 29 -9.37 7.69 -17.98
CA VAL A 29 -7.98 7.25 -18.07
C VAL A 29 -7.61 6.79 -19.48
N ALA A 30 -8.56 6.18 -20.19
CA ALA A 30 -8.37 5.76 -21.59
C ALA A 30 -8.15 6.97 -22.50
N ASP A 31 -8.94 8.04 -22.32
CA ASP A 31 -8.77 9.27 -23.10
C ASP A 31 -7.38 9.87 -22.89
N ARG A 32 -6.85 9.86 -21.65
CA ARG A 32 -5.51 10.35 -21.36
C ARG A 32 -4.41 9.54 -22.08
N LEU A 33 -4.50 8.21 -22.12
CA LEU A 33 -3.55 7.39 -22.87
C LEU A 33 -3.62 7.68 -24.38
N GLU A 34 -4.83 7.76 -24.93
CA GLU A 34 -5.05 8.03 -26.35
C GLU A 34 -4.49 9.42 -26.76
N GLU A 35 -4.71 10.44 -25.92
CA GLU A 35 -4.13 11.79 -26.13
C GLU A 35 -2.59 11.76 -26.11
N ARG A 36 -1.98 11.06 -25.13
CA ARG A 36 -0.53 10.92 -25.08
C ARG A 36 0.03 10.22 -26.29
N ALA A 37 -0.58 9.09 -26.68
CA ALA A 37 -0.18 8.34 -27.87
C ALA A 37 -0.34 9.13 -29.16
N ALA A 38 -1.33 10.01 -29.25
CA ALA A 38 -1.51 10.90 -30.41
C ALA A 38 -0.52 12.07 -30.41
N ALA A 39 -0.26 12.67 -29.24
CA ALA A 39 0.60 13.86 -29.14
C ALA A 39 2.10 13.53 -29.21
N THR A 40 2.53 12.44 -28.60
CA THR A 40 3.94 12.02 -28.49
C THR A 40 4.10 10.52 -28.72
N PRO A 41 3.70 9.98 -29.90
CA PRO A 41 3.67 8.54 -30.15
C PRO A 41 5.01 7.85 -29.93
N ASP A 42 6.11 8.50 -30.28
CA ASP A 42 7.46 7.94 -30.25
C ASP A 42 8.18 8.15 -28.90
N HIS A 43 7.57 8.92 -27.95
CA HIS A 43 8.17 9.11 -26.65
C HIS A 43 8.13 7.82 -25.81
N PRO A 44 9.25 7.41 -25.19
CA PRO A 44 9.29 6.22 -24.34
C PRO A 44 8.28 6.32 -23.19
N PHE A 45 7.45 5.29 -23.03
CA PHE A 45 6.53 5.19 -21.90
C PHE A 45 6.95 4.09 -20.92
N LEU A 46 7.27 2.88 -21.41
CA LEU A 46 7.72 1.78 -20.56
C LEU A 46 9.14 1.37 -20.92
N LEU A 47 10.01 1.31 -19.90
CA LEU A 47 11.35 0.75 -20.02
C LEU A 47 11.31 -0.64 -19.35
N TRP A 48 11.43 -1.70 -20.17
CA TRP A 48 11.28 -3.09 -19.75
C TRP A 48 12.23 -4.02 -20.47
N GLY A 49 12.90 -4.93 -19.77
CA GLY A 49 13.73 -5.99 -20.39
C GLY A 49 14.84 -5.47 -21.30
N GLY A 50 15.34 -4.24 -21.08
CA GLY A 50 16.32 -3.61 -21.96
C GLY A 50 15.73 -2.92 -23.19
N HIS A 51 14.40 -2.92 -23.35
CA HIS A 51 13.67 -2.27 -24.43
C HIS A 51 12.90 -1.04 -23.94
N ALA A 52 12.73 -0.07 -24.82
CA ALA A 52 11.82 1.05 -24.61
C ALA A 52 10.57 0.84 -25.47
N LEU A 53 9.41 0.80 -24.83
CA LEU A 53 8.10 0.76 -25.48
C LEU A 53 7.51 2.17 -25.44
N ASN A 54 7.24 2.75 -26.59
CA ASN A 54 6.73 4.12 -26.68
C ASN A 54 5.21 4.20 -26.43
N TYR A 55 4.68 5.41 -26.28
CA TYR A 55 3.25 5.63 -26.03
C TYR A 55 2.36 5.06 -27.15
N GLY A 56 2.78 5.15 -28.41
CA GLY A 56 2.07 4.59 -29.55
C GLY A 56 1.99 3.07 -29.50
N GLU A 57 3.09 2.39 -29.20
CA GLU A 57 3.17 0.93 -29.08
C GLU A 57 2.34 0.39 -27.91
N VAL A 58 2.39 1.07 -26.75
CA VAL A 58 1.58 0.70 -25.59
C VAL A 58 0.09 0.89 -25.89
N ASN A 59 -0.29 1.99 -26.54
CA ASN A 59 -1.66 2.23 -26.96
C ASN A 59 -2.15 1.17 -27.97
N ALA A 60 -1.36 0.86 -29.00
CA ALA A 60 -1.66 -0.16 -30.00
C ALA A 60 -1.83 -1.56 -29.37
N SER A 61 -0.94 -1.92 -28.42
CA SER A 61 -1.04 -3.18 -27.69
C SER A 61 -2.30 -3.22 -26.83
N ALA A 62 -2.61 -2.14 -26.11
CA ALA A 62 -3.87 -2.04 -25.35
C ALA A 62 -5.11 -2.16 -26.24
N ASN A 63 -5.07 -1.63 -27.46
CA ASN A 63 -6.16 -1.74 -28.43
C ASN A 63 -6.42 -3.19 -28.84
N ARG A 64 -5.36 -3.99 -29.07
CA ARG A 64 -5.51 -5.42 -29.39
C ARG A 64 -6.22 -6.18 -28.27
N TYR A 65 -5.82 -5.96 -27.02
CA TYR A 65 -6.52 -6.56 -25.87
C TYR A 65 -7.95 -6.05 -25.72
N ALA A 66 -8.23 -4.79 -26.04
CA ALA A 66 -9.58 -4.24 -26.00
C ALA A 66 -10.50 -4.90 -27.03
N HIS A 67 -10.04 -5.07 -28.28
CA HIS A 67 -10.80 -5.77 -29.32
C HIS A 67 -11.02 -7.26 -28.98
N PHE A 68 -10.02 -7.92 -28.39
CA PHE A 68 -10.18 -9.28 -27.88
C PHE A 68 -11.26 -9.34 -26.79
N ALA A 69 -11.22 -8.43 -25.82
CA ALA A 69 -12.18 -8.38 -24.70
C ALA A 69 -13.62 -8.14 -25.21
N LEU A 70 -13.79 -7.27 -26.20
CA LEU A 70 -15.08 -7.07 -26.89
C LEU A 70 -15.56 -8.34 -27.59
N ALA A 71 -14.67 -9.07 -28.26
CA ALA A 71 -15.00 -10.35 -28.92
C ALA A 71 -15.41 -11.43 -27.89
N GLN A 72 -14.97 -11.34 -26.64
CA GLN A 72 -15.44 -12.19 -25.54
C GLN A 72 -16.76 -11.70 -24.93
N GLY A 73 -17.38 -10.65 -25.45
CA GLY A 73 -18.68 -10.15 -25.03
C GLY A 73 -18.66 -9.18 -23.85
N LEU A 74 -17.49 -8.68 -23.45
CA LEU A 74 -17.40 -7.63 -22.41
C LEU A 74 -17.97 -6.31 -22.93
N LYS A 75 -18.61 -5.56 -22.05
CA LYS A 75 -19.20 -4.24 -22.31
C LYS A 75 -19.02 -3.32 -21.10
N ALA A 76 -19.24 -2.03 -21.29
CA ALA A 76 -19.11 -1.03 -20.23
C ALA A 76 -19.86 -1.44 -18.95
N GLY A 77 -19.15 -1.30 -17.81
CA GLY A 77 -19.63 -1.70 -16.49
C GLY A 77 -19.31 -3.15 -16.09
N ASP A 78 -18.92 -4.02 -17.04
CA ASP A 78 -18.51 -5.39 -16.71
C ASP A 78 -17.16 -5.40 -15.97
N VAL A 79 -16.98 -6.40 -15.12
CA VAL A 79 -15.72 -6.60 -14.39
C VAL A 79 -14.95 -7.75 -15.01
N ALA A 80 -13.65 -7.52 -15.26
CA ALA A 80 -12.69 -8.56 -15.62
C ALA A 80 -11.58 -8.63 -14.58
N ALA A 81 -11.27 -9.85 -14.11
CA ALA A 81 -10.16 -10.08 -13.21
C ALA A 81 -8.82 -10.07 -13.97
N LEU A 82 -7.79 -9.53 -13.33
CA LEU A 82 -6.43 -9.50 -13.82
C LEU A 82 -5.48 -10.00 -12.74
N MET A 83 -4.82 -11.13 -13.00
CA MET A 83 -3.85 -11.76 -12.09
C MET A 83 -2.54 -11.96 -12.85
N MET A 84 -1.60 -11.05 -12.65
CA MET A 84 -0.35 -11.00 -13.39
C MET A 84 0.70 -10.23 -12.58
N GLU A 85 1.98 -10.64 -12.66
CA GLU A 85 3.10 -9.87 -12.10
C GLU A 85 3.34 -8.58 -12.92
N ASN A 86 4.25 -7.73 -12.42
CA ASN A 86 4.63 -6.53 -13.15
C ASN A 86 5.27 -6.87 -14.50
N ARG A 87 4.59 -6.57 -15.58
CA ARG A 87 5.08 -6.65 -16.97
C ARG A 87 4.19 -5.81 -17.90
N PRO A 88 4.62 -5.49 -19.11
CA PRO A 88 3.88 -4.62 -20.02
C PRO A 88 2.44 -5.08 -20.27
N GLU A 89 2.17 -6.39 -20.38
CA GLU A 89 0.85 -6.94 -20.65
C GLU A 89 -0.17 -6.62 -19.55
N PHE A 90 0.29 -6.50 -18.28
CA PHE A 90 -0.57 -6.02 -17.21
C PHE A 90 -1.18 -4.65 -17.56
N LEU A 91 -0.35 -3.73 -18.03
CA LEU A 91 -0.79 -2.38 -18.39
C LEU A 91 -1.60 -2.38 -19.69
N TYR A 92 -1.24 -3.22 -20.67
CA TYR A 92 -2.03 -3.35 -21.90
C TYR A 92 -3.46 -3.78 -21.58
N ILE A 93 -3.64 -4.81 -20.75
CA ILE A 93 -4.96 -5.31 -20.35
C ILE A 93 -5.71 -4.28 -19.51
N TRP A 94 -5.04 -3.65 -18.55
CA TRP A 94 -5.64 -2.65 -17.70
C TRP A 94 -6.16 -1.44 -18.50
N PHE A 95 -5.36 -0.91 -19.43
CA PHE A 95 -5.80 0.15 -20.33
C PHE A 95 -6.88 -0.33 -21.32
N ALA A 96 -6.78 -1.56 -21.82
CA ALA A 96 -7.77 -2.14 -22.70
C ALA A 96 -9.16 -2.16 -22.07
N LEU A 97 -9.25 -2.62 -20.83
CA LEU A 97 -10.51 -2.64 -20.08
C LEU A 97 -11.05 -1.22 -19.87
N ALA A 98 -10.19 -0.26 -19.53
CA ALA A 98 -10.58 1.15 -19.43
C ALA A 98 -11.10 1.72 -20.75
N LYS A 99 -10.51 1.34 -21.90
CA LYS A 99 -10.93 1.79 -23.26
C LYS A 99 -12.33 1.36 -23.64
N ILE A 100 -12.79 0.22 -23.15
CA ILE A 100 -14.13 -0.31 -23.41
C ILE A 100 -15.10 -0.07 -22.24
N GLY A 101 -14.69 0.72 -21.24
CA GLY A 101 -15.51 1.07 -20.09
C GLY A 101 -15.69 -0.05 -19.06
N CYS A 102 -14.88 -1.10 -19.11
CA CYS A 102 -14.88 -2.20 -18.15
C CYS A 102 -14.06 -1.86 -16.90
N VAL A 103 -14.34 -2.58 -15.83
CA VAL A 103 -13.65 -2.46 -14.52
C VAL A 103 -12.62 -3.58 -14.39
N SER A 104 -11.40 -3.25 -14.04
CA SER A 104 -10.35 -4.24 -13.74
C SER A 104 -10.40 -4.65 -12.27
N ALA A 105 -10.61 -5.94 -11.96
CA ALA A 105 -10.40 -6.47 -10.61
C ALA A 105 -8.96 -6.96 -10.48
N LEU A 106 -8.15 -6.27 -9.68
CA LEU A 106 -6.71 -6.50 -9.59
C LEU A 106 -6.42 -7.55 -8.51
N ILE A 107 -6.10 -8.76 -8.95
CA ILE A 107 -5.90 -9.91 -8.07
C ILE A 107 -4.44 -9.99 -7.61
N ASN A 108 -4.24 -10.16 -6.31
CA ASN A 108 -2.91 -10.41 -5.75
C ASN A 108 -2.31 -11.70 -6.33
N THR A 109 -1.13 -11.62 -6.91
CA THR A 109 -0.42 -12.74 -7.55
C THR A 109 -0.02 -13.86 -6.59
N GLN A 110 -0.06 -13.60 -5.28
CA GLN A 110 0.18 -14.61 -4.25
C GLN A 110 -1.11 -15.28 -3.75
N ALA A 111 -2.28 -14.81 -4.19
CA ALA A 111 -3.55 -15.40 -3.76
C ALA A 111 -3.73 -16.81 -4.33
N SER A 112 -4.18 -17.72 -3.48
CA SER A 112 -4.52 -19.11 -3.84
C SER A 112 -5.61 -19.62 -2.91
N GLY A 113 -6.21 -20.78 -3.20
CA GLY A 113 -7.23 -21.38 -2.37
C GLY A 113 -8.43 -20.46 -2.13
N ASP A 114 -8.88 -20.39 -0.86
CA ASP A 114 -10.07 -19.61 -0.48
C ASP A 114 -9.90 -18.10 -0.72
N ALA A 115 -8.69 -17.57 -0.59
CA ALA A 115 -8.43 -16.16 -0.84
C ALA A 115 -8.67 -15.80 -2.32
N LEU A 116 -8.23 -16.64 -3.25
CA LEU A 116 -8.46 -16.44 -4.68
C LEU A 116 -9.95 -16.63 -5.05
N ARG A 117 -10.60 -17.66 -4.51
CA ARG A 117 -12.06 -17.86 -4.67
C ARG A 117 -12.84 -16.65 -4.20
N HIS A 118 -12.53 -16.16 -3.00
CA HIS A 118 -13.17 -14.98 -2.43
C HIS A 118 -12.99 -13.74 -3.30
N ALA A 119 -11.77 -13.50 -3.79
CA ALA A 119 -11.48 -12.34 -4.62
C ALA A 119 -12.31 -12.33 -5.92
N LEU A 120 -12.38 -13.46 -6.61
CA LEU A 120 -13.15 -13.59 -7.85
C LEU A 120 -14.67 -13.50 -7.60
N ALA A 121 -15.18 -14.12 -6.54
CA ALA A 121 -16.59 -14.06 -6.18
C ALA A 121 -17.03 -12.64 -5.78
N THR A 122 -16.23 -11.96 -4.93
CA THR A 122 -16.53 -10.60 -4.44
C THR A 122 -16.60 -9.55 -5.55
N THR A 123 -15.85 -9.76 -6.64
CA THR A 123 -15.82 -8.84 -7.78
C THR A 123 -16.81 -9.18 -8.87
N ALA A 124 -17.47 -10.34 -8.80
CA ALA A 124 -18.38 -10.84 -9.85
C ALA A 124 -17.74 -10.76 -11.25
N SER A 125 -16.46 -11.10 -11.35
CA SER A 125 -15.70 -11.02 -12.59
C SER A 125 -16.26 -11.96 -13.66
N LYS A 126 -16.45 -11.46 -14.88
CA LYS A 126 -16.98 -12.25 -16.01
C LYS A 126 -15.92 -13.15 -16.63
N LEU A 127 -14.65 -12.78 -16.53
CA LEU A 127 -13.52 -13.54 -17.03
C LEU A 127 -12.26 -13.19 -16.22
N LEU A 128 -11.22 -14.02 -16.35
CA LEU A 128 -9.90 -13.81 -15.75
C LEU A 128 -8.82 -13.77 -16.84
N PHE A 129 -8.06 -12.68 -16.89
CA PHE A 129 -6.76 -12.63 -17.54
C PHE A 129 -5.68 -13.09 -16.55
N LEU A 130 -4.96 -14.14 -16.91
CA LEU A 130 -3.97 -14.80 -16.06
C LEU A 130 -2.59 -14.77 -16.73
N GLY A 131 -1.60 -14.22 -16.05
CA GLY A 131 -0.21 -14.42 -16.45
C GLY A 131 0.21 -15.87 -16.21
N SER A 132 0.92 -16.47 -17.15
CA SER A 132 1.39 -17.86 -17.03
C SER A 132 2.28 -18.08 -15.80
N GLU A 133 2.97 -17.06 -15.32
CA GLU A 133 3.74 -17.06 -14.07
C GLU A 133 2.86 -17.29 -12.82
N CYS A 134 1.56 -17.00 -12.91
CA CYS A 134 0.58 -17.23 -11.85
C CYS A 134 -0.14 -18.59 -11.98
N ALA A 135 0.15 -19.39 -13.01
CA ALA A 135 -0.55 -20.65 -13.31
C ALA A 135 -0.57 -21.63 -12.13
N GLY A 136 0.53 -21.73 -11.38
CA GLY A 136 0.62 -22.59 -10.19
C GLY A 136 -0.37 -22.23 -9.09
N ARG A 137 -0.72 -20.94 -8.93
CA ARG A 137 -1.70 -20.48 -7.94
C ARG A 137 -3.11 -20.92 -8.31
N LEU A 138 -3.44 -20.85 -9.61
CA LEU A 138 -4.71 -21.35 -10.11
C LEU A 138 -4.82 -22.87 -9.94
N SER A 139 -3.78 -23.62 -10.35
CA SER A 139 -3.74 -25.08 -10.23
C SER A 139 -3.86 -25.57 -8.79
N ALA A 140 -3.34 -24.78 -7.81
CA ALA A 140 -3.50 -25.05 -6.38
C ALA A 140 -4.91 -24.72 -5.84
N THR A 141 -5.83 -24.26 -6.70
CA THR A 141 -7.17 -23.81 -6.28
C THR A 141 -8.25 -24.54 -7.11
N PRO A 142 -8.57 -25.81 -6.82
CA PRO A 142 -9.57 -26.58 -7.55
C PRO A 142 -10.94 -25.90 -7.59
N GLY A 143 -11.66 -26.01 -8.71
CA GLY A 143 -13.01 -25.45 -8.89
C GLY A 143 -13.05 -23.95 -9.23
N ILE A 144 -11.91 -23.29 -9.39
CA ILE A 144 -11.87 -21.95 -9.98
C ILE A 144 -12.11 -22.05 -11.49
N GLY A 145 -12.96 -21.15 -11.98
CA GLY A 145 -13.29 -21.05 -13.41
C GLY A 145 -14.44 -21.93 -13.86
N GLU A 146 -15.11 -22.66 -12.96
CA GLU A 146 -16.39 -23.28 -13.32
C GLU A 146 -17.39 -22.18 -13.71
N GLY A 147 -17.68 -22.07 -15.03
CA GLY A 147 -18.57 -21.05 -15.59
C GLY A 147 -17.93 -19.68 -15.87
N MET A 148 -16.64 -19.47 -15.60
CA MET A 148 -15.91 -18.23 -15.92
C MET A 148 -14.74 -18.51 -16.87
N PRO A 149 -14.67 -17.90 -18.06
CA PRO A 149 -13.53 -18.05 -18.96
C PRO A 149 -12.22 -17.56 -18.33
N ILE A 150 -11.16 -18.34 -18.49
CA ILE A 150 -9.81 -18.00 -18.05
C ILE A 150 -8.89 -17.93 -19.27
N PHE A 151 -8.27 -16.78 -19.48
CA PHE A 151 -7.37 -16.51 -20.59
C PHE A 151 -5.93 -16.37 -20.09
N THR A 152 -5.05 -17.26 -20.55
CA THR A 152 -3.64 -17.28 -20.13
C THR A 152 -2.79 -16.55 -21.16
N ILE A 153 -1.95 -15.68 -20.70
CA ILE A 153 -0.95 -14.94 -21.48
C ILE A 153 0.44 -15.44 -21.11
N ALA A 154 1.21 -15.83 -22.13
CA ALA A 154 2.59 -16.31 -21.93
C ALA A 154 3.48 -15.24 -21.29
N ASP A 155 4.50 -15.70 -20.62
CA ASP A 155 5.59 -14.90 -20.07
C ASP A 155 6.92 -15.44 -20.61
N ASP A 156 7.95 -14.62 -20.65
CA ASP A 156 9.29 -15.02 -21.12
C ASP A 156 9.85 -16.20 -20.30
N ASP A 157 9.54 -16.23 -19.00
CA ASP A 157 10.01 -17.26 -18.06
C ASP A 157 9.02 -18.43 -17.89
N SER A 158 7.81 -18.34 -18.45
CA SER A 158 6.76 -19.36 -18.27
C SER A 158 5.74 -19.34 -19.42
N ASP A 159 5.48 -20.52 -19.97
CA ASP A 159 4.40 -20.73 -20.94
C ASP A 159 3.26 -21.63 -20.39
N ALA A 160 3.21 -21.80 -19.08
CA ALA A 160 2.28 -22.68 -18.40
C ALA A 160 0.82 -22.26 -18.67
N THR A 161 0.03 -23.21 -19.12
CA THR A 161 -1.42 -23.03 -19.37
C THR A 161 -2.18 -23.99 -18.47
N PRO A 162 -2.78 -23.51 -17.38
CA PRO A 162 -3.52 -24.36 -16.45
C PRO A 162 -4.71 -25.07 -17.12
N ALA A 163 -5.06 -26.24 -16.62
CA ALA A 163 -6.26 -26.95 -17.08
C ALA A 163 -7.50 -26.05 -16.92
N GLY A 164 -8.36 -26.03 -17.95
CA GLY A 164 -9.58 -25.17 -17.98
C GLY A 164 -9.31 -23.72 -18.38
N SER A 165 -8.06 -23.33 -18.66
CA SER A 165 -7.74 -22.02 -19.24
C SER A 165 -7.39 -22.15 -20.73
N ARG A 166 -7.45 -21.02 -21.44
CA ARG A 166 -7.12 -20.92 -22.88
C ARG A 166 -6.01 -19.91 -23.09
N ARG A 167 -4.94 -20.32 -23.77
CA ARG A 167 -3.86 -19.42 -24.17
C ARG A 167 -4.30 -18.54 -25.33
N ILE A 168 -4.02 -17.24 -25.26
CA ILE A 168 -4.58 -16.26 -26.19
C ILE A 168 -3.57 -15.40 -26.94
N ASP A 169 -2.26 -15.60 -26.79
CA ASP A 169 -1.22 -14.73 -27.40
C ASP A 169 -1.40 -14.57 -28.92
N ALA A 170 -1.63 -15.66 -29.64
CA ALA A 170 -1.85 -15.62 -31.08
C ALA A 170 -3.17 -14.90 -31.46
N GLU A 171 -4.21 -15.05 -30.65
CA GLU A 171 -5.47 -14.37 -30.86
C GLU A 171 -5.34 -12.86 -30.63
N ILE A 172 -4.57 -12.43 -29.61
CA ILE A 172 -4.27 -11.02 -29.35
C ILE A 172 -3.47 -10.42 -30.50
N ALA A 173 -2.45 -11.11 -30.98
CA ALA A 173 -1.62 -10.64 -32.11
C ALA A 173 -2.44 -10.41 -33.39
N ALA A 174 -3.52 -11.15 -33.59
CA ALA A 174 -4.40 -11.02 -34.73
C ALA A 174 -5.47 -9.91 -34.61
N GLN A 175 -5.61 -9.27 -33.43
CA GLN A 175 -6.58 -8.20 -33.22
C GLN A 175 -6.13 -6.88 -33.85
N SER A 176 -7.10 -6.00 -34.11
CA SER A 176 -6.85 -4.61 -34.55
C SER A 176 -6.09 -3.82 -33.50
N ASP A 177 -5.14 -3.02 -33.93
CA ASP A 177 -4.40 -2.05 -33.09
C ASP A 177 -4.99 -0.63 -33.17
N ALA A 178 -6.07 -0.42 -33.88
CA ALA A 178 -6.81 0.84 -33.91
C ALA A 178 -7.59 1.06 -32.61
N ASN A 179 -7.72 2.30 -32.17
CA ASN A 179 -8.53 2.61 -30.99
C ASN A 179 -9.96 2.08 -31.14
N PRO A 180 -10.52 1.39 -30.12
CA PRO A 180 -11.94 1.05 -30.11
C PRO A 180 -12.82 2.31 -30.21
N ASP A 181 -14.05 2.14 -30.72
CA ASP A 181 -15.00 3.25 -30.80
C ASP A 181 -15.23 3.84 -29.39
N ARG A 182 -14.96 5.14 -29.24
CA ARG A 182 -15.14 5.84 -27.97
C ARG A 182 -16.59 5.76 -27.44
N ASN A 183 -17.57 5.57 -28.29
CA ASN A 183 -18.97 5.41 -27.89
C ASN A 183 -19.19 4.20 -26.97
N LEU A 184 -18.33 3.18 -27.03
CA LEU A 184 -18.40 2.02 -26.14
C LEU A 184 -18.29 2.40 -24.66
N ARG A 185 -17.62 3.53 -24.35
CA ARG A 185 -17.48 4.07 -22.98
C ARG A 185 -18.23 5.38 -22.76
N SER A 186 -19.21 5.70 -23.60
CA SER A 186 -19.96 6.98 -23.50
C SER A 186 -20.72 7.15 -22.17
N SER A 187 -21.11 6.06 -21.52
CA SER A 187 -21.75 6.05 -20.21
C SER A 187 -20.78 6.18 -19.02
N VAL A 188 -19.48 6.07 -19.28
CA VAL A 188 -18.44 6.14 -18.23
C VAL A 188 -18.15 7.60 -17.93
N ILE A 189 -18.22 7.94 -16.63
CA ILE A 189 -17.93 9.28 -16.13
C ILE A 189 -16.79 9.23 -15.09
N GLY A 190 -16.32 10.37 -14.65
CA GLY A 190 -15.21 10.48 -13.69
C GLY A 190 -15.42 9.68 -12.41
N SER A 191 -16.64 9.61 -11.88
CA SER A 191 -16.98 8.80 -10.69
C SER A 191 -17.23 7.32 -10.97
N SER A 192 -17.20 6.88 -12.24
CA SER A 192 -17.27 5.44 -12.56
C SER A 192 -16.03 4.71 -12.03
N THR A 193 -16.23 3.48 -11.56
CA THR A 193 -15.14 2.62 -11.08
C THR A 193 -14.21 2.25 -12.24
N LEU A 194 -12.94 2.55 -12.11
CA LEU A 194 -11.86 2.17 -13.02
C LEU A 194 -11.32 0.79 -12.68
N CYS A 195 -11.03 0.58 -11.41
CA CYS A 195 -10.54 -0.72 -10.94
C CYS A 195 -10.95 -0.99 -9.49
N LEU A 196 -10.89 -2.28 -9.15
CA LEU A 196 -11.10 -2.82 -7.81
C LEU A 196 -9.76 -3.30 -7.26
N VAL A 197 -9.37 -2.80 -6.11
CA VAL A 197 -8.11 -3.15 -5.45
C VAL A 197 -8.40 -3.76 -4.09
N PHE A 198 -7.81 -4.91 -3.82
CA PHE A 198 -8.02 -5.61 -2.56
C PHE A 198 -7.18 -5.00 -1.43
N THR A 199 -7.84 -4.70 -0.33
CA THR A 199 -7.20 -4.23 0.91
C THR A 199 -7.28 -5.33 1.97
N SER A 200 -6.17 -5.52 2.69
CA SER A 200 -6.15 -6.43 3.85
C SER A 200 -6.94 -5.80 4.98
N GLY A 201 -8.17 -6.26 5.20
CA GLY A 201 -8.93 -5.88 6.39
C GLY A 201 -8.28 -6.46 7.66
N THR A 202 -8.33 -5.72 8.76
CA THR A 202 -7.82 -6.16 10.07
C THR A 202 -8.60 -7.37 10.64
N THR A 203 -9.75 -7.72 10.07
CA THR A 203 -10.71 -8.67 10.65
C THR A 203 -11.24 -9.75 9.71
N GLY A 204 -10.57 -10.05 8.59
CA GLY A 204 -11.11 -11.09 7.69
C GLY A 204 -10.50 -11.14 6.29
N LEU A 205 -11.23 -11.74 5.36
CA LEU A 205 -10.85 -11.82 3.95
C LEU A 205 -10.74 -10.41 3.32
N PRO A 206 -9.83 -10.21 2.34
CA PRO A 206 -9.62 -8.92 1.69
C PRO A 206 -10.89 -8.35 1.07
N LYS A 207 -11.10 -7.04 1.21
CA LYS A 207 -12.23 -6.31 0.64
C LYS A 207 -11.83 -5.60 -0.63
N ALA A 208 -12.69 -5.59 -1.65
CA ALA A 208 -12.45 -4.92 -2.91
C ALA A 208 -12.89 -3.44 -2.82
N ALA A 209 -11.90 -2.55 -2.70
CA ALA A 209 -12.09 -1.10 -2.67
C ALA A 209 -12.17 -0.54 -4.09
N LYS A 210 -13.02 0.46 -4.29
CA LYS A 210 -13.24 1.11 -5.59
C LYS A 210 -12.24 2.24 -5.81
N VAL A 211 -11.64 2.29 -6.99
CA VAL A 211 -10.85 3.42 -7.49
C VAL A 211 -11.54 3.97 -8.72
N THR A 212 -11.86 5.26 -8.72
CA THR A 212 -12.59 5.91 -9.81
C THR A 212 -11.63 6.58 -10.81
N HIS A 213 -12.11 6.82 -12.05
CA HIS A 213 -11.33 7.50 -13.09
C HIS A 213 -10.86 8.89 -12.66
N ALA A 214 -11.76 9.71 -12.11
CA ALA A 214 -11.42 11.06 -11.67
C ALA A 214 -10.41 11.06 -10.52
N ARG A 215 -10.55 10.14 -9.55
CA ARG A 215 -9.58 10.01 -8.45
C ARG A 215 -8.20 9.64 -8.97
N TRP A 216 -8.11 8.66 -9.88
CA TRP A 216 -6.83 8.22 -10.45
C TRP A 216 -6.13 9.34 -11.23
N LEU A 217 -6.86 10.03 -12.11
CA LEU A 217 -6.37 11.17 -12.90
C LEU A 217 -5.97 12.34 -12.00
N GLY A 218 -6.82 12.65 -11.00
CA GLY A 218 -6.57 13.75 -10.06
C GLY A 218 -5.31 13.56 -9.23
N VAL A 219 -5.03 12.32 -8.79
CA VAL A 219 -3.77 12.01 -8.09
C VAL A 219 -2.57 12.33 -8.98
N GLY A 220 -2.57 11.89 -10.25
CA GLY A 220 -1.50 12.18 -11.19
C GLY A 220 -1.28 13.68 -11.41
N GLU A 221 -2.35 14.43 -11.61
CA GLU A 221 -2.28 15.89 -11.80
C GLU A 221 -1.80 16.62 -10.53
N GLY A 222 -2.28 16.17 -9.35
CA GLY A 222 -1.86 16.77 -8.07
C GLY A 222 -0.37 16.61 -7.81
N TRP A 223 0.16 15.40 -7.98
CA TRP A 223 1.58 15.14 -7.83
C TRP A 223 2.43 15.83 -8.91
N SER A 224 1.96 15.83 -10.16
CA SER A 224 2.66 16.54 -11.25
C SER A 224 2.76 18.03 -10.98
N ALA A 225 1.70 18.65 -10.46
CA ALA A 225 1.71 20.05 -10.07
C ALA A 225 2.64 20.33 -8.88
N LEU A 226 2.65 19.45 -7.87
CA LEU A 226 3.51 19.60 -6.69
C LEU A 226 5.00 19.50 -7.03
N LEU A 227 5.38 18.47 -7.79
CA LEU A 227 6.77 18.09 -8.05
C LEU A 227 7.32 18.64 -9.35
N GLU A 228 6.51 19.42 -10.09
CA GLU A 228 6.89 19.98 -11.40
C GLU A 228 7.37 18.87 -12.35
N LEU A 229 6.58 17.79 -12.44
CA LEU A 229 6.92 16.63 -13.26
C LEU A 229 6.75 16.93 -14.75
N GLY A 230 7.63 16.38 -15.57
CA GLY A 230 7.64 16.57 -17.02
C GLY A 230 7.93 15.29 -17.80
N ALA A 231 8.02 15.42 -19.12
CA ALA A 231 8.29 14.29 -20.02
C ALA A 231 9.69 13.67 -19.81
N ASP A 232 10.64 14.44 -19.29
CA ASP A 232 12.01 13.97 -19.02
C ASP A 232 12.13 13.17 -17.71
N ASP A 233 11.06 13.08 -16.91
CA ASP A 233 11.08 12.31 -15.67
C ASP A 233 10.96 10.80 -15.94
N VAL A 234 11.78 10.03 -15.24
CA VAL A 234 11.75 8.57 -15.25
C VAL A 234 11.32 8.07 -13.89
N PHE A 235 10.20 7.37 -13.88
CA PHE A 235 9.57 6.83 -12.68
C PHE A 235 9.95 5.37 -12.46
N TYR A 236 10.46 5.02 -11.28
CA TYR A 236 10.87 3.65 -10.99
C TYR A 236 9.77 2.84 -10.32
N CYS A 237 9.20 1.87 -11.03
CA CYS A 237 8.15 1.00 -10.57
C CYS A 237 8.69 -0.39 -10.17
N VAL A 238 8.86 -0.62 -8.88
CA VAL A 238 9.29 -1.90 -8.28
C VAL A 238 8.21 -2.53 -7.40
N LEU A 239 7.17 -1.75 -7.04
CA LEU A 239 6.03 -2.22 -6.27
C LEU A 239 5.00 -2.86 -7.20
N PRO A 240 4.19 -3.83 -6.70
CA PRO A 240 3.22 -4.53 -7.55
C PRO A 240 2.15 -3.61 -8.14
N LEU A 241 1.90 -3.75 -9.44
CA LEU A 241 0.89 -2.97 -10.18
C LEU A 241 -0.55 -3.25 -9.72
N TYR A 242 -0.82 -4.37 -9.08
CA TYR A 242 -2.14 -4.62 -8.49
C TYR A 242 -2.41 -3.87 -7.18
N HIS A 243 -1.44 -3.03 -6.72
CA HIS A 243 -1.61 -2.11 -5.61
C HIS A 243 -1.66 -0.65 -6.07
N VAL A 244 -2.45 0.16 -5.36
CA VAL A 244 -2.59 1.61 -5.66
C VAL A 244 -1.28 2.39 -5.57
N ALA A 245 -0.32 1.95 -4.76
CA ALA A 245 0.98 2.61 -4.69
C ALA A 245 1.62 2.68 -6.08
N ALA A 246 1.80 1.55 -6.77
CA ALA A 246 2.35 1.52 -8.12
C ALA A 246 1.35 2.05 -9.15
N LEU A 247 0.13 1.49 -9.18
CA LEU A 247 -0.82 1.78 -10.24
C LEU A 247 -1.39 3.21 -10.18
N MET A 248 -1.70 3.73 -8.99
CA MET A 248 -2.28 5.06 -8.86
C MET A 248 -1.22 6.12 -8.55
N SER A 249 -0.39 5.92 -7.49
CA SER A 249 0.50 6.99 -7.04
C SER A 249 1.80 7.10 -7.85
N LEU A 250 2.11 6.18 -8.77
CA LEU A 250 3.28 6.29 -9.64
C LEU A 250 2.87 6.36 -11.11
N LEU A 251 2.09 5.38 -11.62
CA LEU A 251 1.73 5.33 -13.02
C LEU A 251 0.88 6.55 -13.45
N SER A 252 0.00 7.06 -12.55
CA SER A 252 -0.78 8.26 -12.85
C SER A 252 0.09 9.49 -13.04
N ASN A 253 1.18 9.59 -12.27
CA ASN A 253 2.12 10.70 -12.38
C ASN A 253 2.86 10.65 -13.72
N ALA A 254 3.34 9.47 -14.14
CA ALA A 254 3.99 9.28 -15.43
C ALA A 254 3.05 9.63 -16.59
N LEU A 255 1.81 9.15 -16.54
CA LEU A 255 0.82 9.43 -17.58
C LEU A 255 0.39 10.92 -17.59
N ALA A 256 0.28 11.56 -16.42
CA ALA A 256 -0.05 12.98 -16.32
C ALA A 256 1.08 13.88 -16.84
N SER A 257 2.33 13.59 -16.49
CA SER A 257 3.50 14.37 -16.91
C SER A 257 3.96 14.07 -18.35
N GLY A 258 3.64 12.88 -18.88
CA GLY A 258 4.19 12.38 -20.15
C GLY A 258 5.56 11.72 -20.01
N GLY A 259 5.99 11.42 -18.80
CA GLY A 259 7.28 10.78 -18.52
C GLY A 259 7.29 9.26 -18.78
N SER A 260 8.43 8.63 -18.49
CA SER A 260 8.67 7.21 -18.71
C SER A 260 8.61 6.43 -17.39
N VAL A 261 8.22 5.16 -17.45
CA VAL A 261 8.21 4.24 -16.30
C VAL A 261 9.24 3.14 -16.51
N LEU A 262 10.27 3.12 -15.68
CA LEU A 262 11.12 1.93 -15.56
C LEU A 262 10.35 0.88 -14.76
N LEU A 263 9.86 -0.13 -15.44
CA LEU A 263 9.09 -1.22 -14.84
C LEU A 263 10.01 -2.39 -14.52
N ARG A 264 9.93 -2.88 -13.29
CA ARG A 264 10.61 -4.11 -12.88
C ARG A 264 9.58 -5.12 -12.36
N ARG A 265 9.83 -6.39 -12.64
CA ARG A 265 8.97 -7.48 -12.16
C ARG A 265 8.90 -7.49 -10.64
N ARG A 266 10.06 -7.33 -9.99
CA ARG A 266 10.20 -7.36 -8.52
C ARG A 266 11.27 -6.38 -8.07
N PHE A 267 11.18 -5.96 -6.84
CA PHE A 267 12.23 -5.22 -6.16
C PHE A 267 13.49 -6.09 -5.99
N SER A 268 14.65 -5.46 -6.16
CA SER A 268 15.96 -6.03 -5.84
C SER A 268 16.85 -4.93 -5.23
N ALA A 269 17.25 -5.11 -3.97
CA ALA A 269 18.08 -4.13 -3.28
C ALA A 269 19.44 -3.93 -3.95
N SER A 270 20.04 -5.00 -4.47
CA SER A 270 21.33 -4.96 -5.18
C SER A 270 21.25 -4.31 -6.56
N ARG A 271 20.08 -4.35 -7.22
CA ARG A 271 19.88 -3.76 -8.56
C ARG A 271 19.36 -2.33 -8.49
N PHE A 272 18.73 -1.90 -7.41
CA PHE A 272 18.01 -0.63 -7.34
C PHE A 272 18.87 0.56 -7.78
N TRP A 273 20.02 0.78 -7.14
CA TRP A 273 20.89 1.90 -7.45
C TRP A 273 21.61 1.77 -8.81
N VAL A 274 21.83 0.55 -9.28
CA VAL A 274 22.32 0.31 -10.63
C VAL A 274 21.30 0.76 -11.66
N ASP A 275 20.05 0.34 -11.50
CA ASP A 275 18.93 0.73 -12.36
C ASP A 275 18.69 2.26 -12.33
N VAL A 276 18.74 2.85 -11.14
CA VAL A 276 18.57 4.30 -10.96
C VAL A 276 19.60 5.09 -11.78
N ARG A 277 20.86 4.65 -11.81
CA ARG A 277 21.92 5.28 -12.61
C ARG A 277 21.77 5.00 -14.10
N GLU A 278 21.58 3.74 -14.44
CA GLU A 278 21.55 3.26 -15.84
C GLU A 278 20.41 3.89 -16.63
N PHE A 279 19.23 4.02 -16.01
CA PHE A 279 18.03 4.55 -16.67
C PHE A 279 17.74 6.01 -16.32
N GLY A 280 18.60 6.67 -15.55
CA GLY A 280 18.44 8.08 -15.20
C GLY A 280 17.16 8.36 -14.39
N VAL A 281 16.77 7.46 -13.51
CA VAL A 281 15.56 7.57 -12.67
C VAL A 281 15.58 8.89 -11.89
N THR A 282 14.45 9.61 -11.90
CA THR A 282 14.29 10.89 -11.21
C THR A 282 13.29 10.82 -10.05
N VAL A 283 12.32 9.88 -10.13
CA VAL A 283 11.28 9.67 -9.13
C VAL A 283 11.16 8.18 -8.81
N ALA A 284 11.13 7.82 -7.54
CA ALA A 284 10.90 6.45 -7.09
C ALA A 284 9.87 6.40 -5.97
N GLN A 285 9.24 5.22 -5.81
CA GLN A 285 8.41 4.93 -4.66
C GLN A 285 9.13 4.02 -3.68
N TYR A 286 8.76 4.17 -2.40
CA TYR A 286 9.24 3.28 -1.36
C TYR A 286 8.12 2.79 -0.44
N SER A 287 8.39 1.70 0.26
CA SER A 287 7.87 1.38 1.58
C SER A 287 9.02 1.50 2.58
N GLY A 288 8.73 1.64 3.87
CA GLY A 288 9.78 1.75 4.88
C GLY A 288 10.78 0.60 4.84
N GLU A 289 10.30 -0.64 4.65
CA GLU A 289 11.15 -1.82 4.53
C GLU A 289 12.06 -1.78 3.28
N LEU A 290 11.56 -1.26 2.16
CA LEU A 290 12.39 -1.08 0.96
C LEU A 290 13.57 -0.14 1.26
N CYS A 291 13.33 0.97 1.95
CA CYS A 291 14.41 1.87 2.36
C CYS A 291 15.40 1.18 3.31
N ARG A 292 14.92 0.34 4.23
CA ARG A 292 15.76 -0.44 5.12
C ARG A 292 16.65 -1.42 4.35
N TYR A 293 16.09 -2.17 3.38
CA TYR A 293 16.89 -3.08 2.54
C TYR A 293 17.95 -2.34 1.72
N LEU A 294 17.63 -1.16 1.19
CA LEU A 294 18.60 -0.32 0.48
C LEU A 294 19.69 0.20 1.42
N PHE A 295 19.31 0.65 2.61
CA PHE A 295 20.25 1.19 3.59
C PHE A 295 21.22 0.12 4.12
N ASN A 296 20.76 -1.12 4.24
CA ASN A 296 21.56 -2.26 4.69
C ASN A 296 22.53 -2.79 3.62
N GLN A 297 22.45 -2.33 2.35
CA GLN A 297 23.46 -2.69 1.36
C GLN A 297 24.82 -2.08 1.73
N PRO A 298 25.94 -2.77 1.40
CA PRO A 298 27.27 -2.20 1.63
C PRO A 298 27.41 -0.81 1.00
N PRO A 299 28.12 0.13 1.64
CA PRO A 299 28.38 1.44 1.05
C PRO A 299 29.12 1.30 -0.29
N HIS A 300 28.73 2.14 -1.27
CA HIS A 300 29.33 2.15 -2.59
C HIS A 300 29.76 3.57 -2.97
N PRO A 301 30.92 3.78 -3.64
CA PRO A 301 31.38 5.13 -4.05
C PRO A 301 30.37 5.89 -4.90
N GLU A 302 29.53 5.18 -5.64
CA GLU A 302 28.50 5.75 -6.53
C GLU A 302 27.13 5.91 -5.84
N ASP A 303 27.02 5.77 -4.53
CA ASP A 303 25.73 5.88 -3.80
C ASP A 303 25.03 7.23 -4.05
N ARG A 304 25.78 8.30 -4.34
CA ARG A 304 25.26 9.65 -4.61
C ARG A 304 25.31 10.06 -6.07
N ASN A 305 25.85 9.22 -6.95
CA ASN A 305 26.02 9.55 -8.37
C ASN A 305 24.79 9.14 -9.18
N HIS A 306 23.69 9.89 -9.05
CA HIS A 306 22.44 9.63 -9.76
C HIS A 306 21.56 10.89 -9.86
N ARG A 307 20.46 10.79 -10.63
CA ARG A 307 19.49 11.88 -10.86
C ARG A 307 18.22 11.76 -10.01
N LEU A 308 18.11 10.76 -9.13
CA LEU A 308 16.95 10.55 -8.26
C LEU A 308 16.80 11.72 -7.30
N ARG A 309 15.77 12.53 -7.51
CA ARG A 309 15.51 13.76 -6.74
C ARG A 309 14.40 13.60 -5.70
N VAL A 310 13.46 12.70 -5.96
CA VAL A 310 12.28 12.50 -5.11
C VAL A 310 12.06 11.02 -4.86
N MET A 311 11.85 10.66 -3.61
CA MET A 311 11.24 9.39 -3.23
C MET A 311 9.95 9.64 -2.46
N THR A 312 8.88 8.95 -2.85
CA THR A 312 7.56 9.07 -2.20
C THR A 312 7.13 7.73 -1.61
N GLY A 313 6.56 7.72 -0.43
CA GLY A 313 6.15 6.45 0.18
C GLY A 313 5.53 6.58 1.55
N SER A 314 5.55 5.49 2.30
CA SER A 314 5.05 5.45 3.68
C SER A 314 5.79 4.41 4.52
N GLY A 315 5.91 4.70 5.82
CA GLY A 315 6.51 3.80 6.80
C GLY A 315 8.02 3.90 6.89
N LEU A 316 8.63 5.02 6.46
CA LEU A 316 10.06 5.26 6.64
C LEU A 316 10.37 5.42 8.13
N SER A 317 11.22 4.52 8.65
CA SER A 317 11.63 4.57 10.05
C SER A 317 12.37 5.89 10.36
N PRO A 318 11.98 6.60 11.44
CA PRO A 318 12.69 7.80 11.88
C PRO A 318 14.19 7.56 12.11
N ALA A 319 14.56 6.37 12.56
CA ALA A 319 15.93 5.99 12.88
C ALA A 319 16.88 6.05 11.68
N ILE A 320 16.41 5.63 10.50
CA ILE A 320 17.25 5.63 9.29
C ILE A 320 17.02 6.83 8.38
N TRP A 321 16.03 7.69 8.64
CA TRP A 321 15.58 8.73 7.72
C TRP A 321 16.70 9.68 7.28
N LEU A 322 17.32 10.36 8.23
CA LEU A 322 18.39 11.33 7.93
C LEU A 322 19.64 10.65 7.36
N ALA A 323 20.03 9.50 7.93
CA ALA A 323 21.17 8.73 7.47
C ALA A 323 20.98 8.21 6.03
N PHE A 324 19.75 7.81 5.67
CA PHE A 324 19.40 7.42 4.32
C PHE A 324 19.55 8.60 3.33
N GLN A 325 19.00 9.76 3.67
CA GLN A 325 19.13 10.97 2.85
C GLN A 325 20.59 11.40 2.68
N GLU A 326 21.37 11.37 3.76
CA GLU A 326 22.78 11.71 3.72
C GLU A 326 23.58 10.74 2.85
N ARG A 327 23.39 9.44 3.05
CA ARG A 327 24.11 8.41 2.30
C ARG A 327 23.84 8.47 0.82
N PHE A 328 22.57 8.51 0.43
CA PHE A 328 22.17 8.42 -0.98
C PHE A 328 21.99 9.77 -1.65
N GLY A 329 21.95 10.87 -0.92
CA GLY A 329 21.81 12.21 -1.50
C GLY A 329 20.42 12.49 -2.10
N VAL A 330 19.39 11.74 -1.71
CA VAL A 330 18.00 12.00 -2.13
C VAL A 330 17.51 13.28 -1.46
N THR A 331 17.26 14.31 -2.25
CA THR A 331 16.97 15.65 -1.72
C THR A 331 15.58 15.74 -1.09
N GLN A 332 14.61 14.95 -1.58
CA GLN A 332 13.24 15.03 -1.11
C GLN A 332 12.67 13.62 -0.82
N MET A 333 12.42 13.35 0.44
CA MET A 333 11.69 12.19 0.92
C MET A 333 10.29 12.64 1.33
N ILE A 334 9.26 12.24 0.56
CA ILE A 334 7.88 12.59 0.88
C ILE A 334 7.22 11.37 1.54
N GLU A 335 7.25 11.37 2.85
CA GLU A 335 6.45 10.44 3.64
C GLU A 335 4.98 10.83 3.56
N GLY A 336 4.10 9.87 3.41
CA GLY A 336 2.69 10.11 3.29
C GLY A 336 1.83 9.09 4.02
N TYR A 337 0.60 9.49 4.28
CA TYR A 337 -0.45 8.59 4.76
C TYR A 337 -1.65 8.65 3.81
N GLY A 338 -2.15 7.49 3.47
CA GLY A 338 -3.32 7.31 2.64
C GLY A 338 -3.60 5.83 2.41
N GLY A 339 -4.68 5.51 1.74
CA GLY A 339 -5.04 4.14 1.43
C GLY A 339 -6.01 4.06 0.26
N THR A 340 -6.23 2.85 -0.22
CA THR A 340 -7.09 2.60 -1.37
C THR A 340 -8.51 3.10 -1.13
N GLU A 341 -9.08 2.76 0.03
CA GLU A 341 -10.43 3.14 0.44
C GLU A 341 -10.51 4.45 1.22
N ILE A 342 -9.36 4.99 1.68
CA ILE A 342 -9.33 6.14 2.57
C ILE A 342 -9.56 7.43 1.76
N ASN A 343 -10.41 8.33 2.30
CA ASN A 343 -10.75 9.62 1.69
C ASN A 343 -9.93 10.79 2.24
N VAL A 344 -8.90 10.51 3.00
CA VAL A 344 -7.94 11.48 3.53
C VAL A 344 -6.54 11.16 3.03
N GLY A 345 -5.69 12.18 2.97
CA GLY A 345 -4.27 12.04 2.68
C GLY A 345 -3.47 13.03 3.50
N LEU A 346 -2.32 12.58 3.99
CA LEU A 346 -1.31 13.45 4.58
C LEU A 346 -0.02 13.34 3.76
N MET A 347 0.73 14.43 3.69
CA MET A 347 2.00 14.49 2.99
C MET A 347 2.99 15.32 3.80
N ASN A 348 4.13 14.73 4.07
CA ASN A 348 5.23 15.40 4.75
C ASN A 348 6.08 16.15 3.72
N LEU A 349 5.70 17.38 3.46
CA LEU A 349 6.37 18.27 2.50
C LEU A 349 7.54 19.05 3.12
N ASP A 350 7.64 19.00 4.44
CA ASP A 350 8.60 19.79 5.23
C ASP A 350 9.80 18.96 5.70
N ASN A 351 9.89 17.70 5.27
CA ASN A 351 10.91 16.73 5.71
C ASN A 351 11.01 16.60 7.25
N ARG A 352 9.85 16.65 7.95
CA ARG A 352 9.75 16.48 9.40
C ARG A 352 9.88 15.00 9.76
N VAL A 353 11.03 14.60 10.28
CA VAL A 353 11.31 13.19 10.62
C VAL A 353 10.18 12.58 11.48
N GLY A 354 9.71 11.40 11.11
CA GLY A 354 8.66 10.65 11.79
C GLY A 354 7.22 11.15 11.58
N SER A 355 7.01 12.30 10.92
CA SER A 355 5.67 12.80 10.61
C SER A 355 5.17 12.26 9.28
N CYS A 356 3.87 11.91 9.22
CA CYS A 356 3.17 11.58 7.97
C CYS A 356 2.74 12.81 7.17
N GLY A 357 2.82 14.02 7.76
CA GLY A 357 2.46 15.25 7.09
C GLY A 357 1.89 16.31 8.02
N ARG A 358 1.65 17.48 7.45
CA ARG A 358 1.16 18.66 8.16
C ARG A 358 -0.17 19.14 7.58
N ILE A 359 -1.12 19.47 8.46
CA ILE A 359 -2.31 20.24 8.11
C ILE A 359 -2.18 21.60 8.82
N PRO A 360 -1.70 22.64 8.11
CA PRO A 360 -1.45 23.95 8.71
C PRO A 360 -2.70 24.66 9.23
N PHE A 361 -3.82 24.49 8.50
CA PHE A 361 -5.12 25.10 8.77
C PHE A 361 -6.20 24.03 8.79
N PRO A 362 -6.53 23.47 9.98
CA PRO A 362 -7.48 22.35 10.10
C PRO A 362 -8.86 22.65 9.52
N GLU A 363 -9.32 23.91 9.56
CA GLU A 363 -10.62 24.35 9.00
C GLU A 363 -10.69 24.19 7.47
N ARG A 364 -9.55 24.12 6.79
CA ARG A 364 -9.44 23.92 5.34
C ARG A 364 -9.29 22.45 4.94
N SER A 365 -9.37 21.53 5.92
CA SER A 365 -9.17 20.10 5.71
C SER A 365 -10.39 19.29 6.11
N ASN A 366 -10.60 18.18 5.42
CA ASN A 366 -11.60 17.17 5.77
C ASN A 366 -11.14 16.21 6.88
N VAL A 367 -9.96 16.40 7.47
CA VAL A 367 -9.38 15.53 8.51
C VAL A 367 -9.72 16.05 9.91
N ARG A 368 -10.11 15.12 10.81
CA ARG A 368 -10.20 15.38 12.26
C ARG A 368 -9.67 14.18 13.03
N LEU A 369 -9.06 14.45 14.20
CA LEU A 369 -8.77 13.43 15.20
C LEU A 369 -9.85 13.49 16.27
N VAL A 370 -10.41 12.33 16.61
CA VAL A 370 -11.41 12.19 17.68
C VAL A 370 -10.91 11.27 18.76
N ARG A 371 -11.30 11.56 19.99
CA ARG A 371 -11.05 10.67 21.12
C ARG A 371 -11.65 9.30 20.84
N TYR A 372 -10.87 8.28 21.07
CA TYR A 372 -11.26 6.89 20.89
C TYR A 372 -10.89 6.10 22.15
N ASP A 373 -11.91 5.52 22.77
CA ASP A 373 -11.73 4.61 23.89
C ASP A 373 -11.49 3.19 23.37
N ARG A 374 -10.25 2.72 23.55
CA ARG A 374 -9.80 1.41 23.08
C ARG A 374 -10.41 0.25 23.89
N ASP A 375 -10.74 0.51 25.16
CA ASP A 375 -11.24 -0.52 26.06
C ASP A 375 -12.69 -0.88 25.74
N SER A 376 -13.50 0.11 25.39
CA SER A 376 -14.91 -0.08 25.03
C SER A 376 -15.17 -0.14 23.52
N ASP A 377 -14.11 -0.03 22.68
CA ASP A 377 -14.21 0.12 21.20
C ASP A 377 -15.26 1.18 20.81
N SER A 378 -15.20 2.34 21.46
CA SER A 378 -16.23 3.37 21.33
C SER A 378 -15.65 4.79 21.32
N TYR A 379 -16.51 5.75 21.04
CA TYR A 379 -16.14 7.15 21.02
C TYR A 379 -16.81 7.91 22.18
N PRO A 380 -16.01 8.54 23.06
CA PRO A 380 -16.54 9.49 24.04
C PRO A 380 -17.31 10.61 23.35
N ARG A 381 -18.45 11.01 23.97
CA ARG A 381 -19.31 12.07 23.45
C ARG A 381 -19.45 13.20 24.45
N SER A 382 -19.64 14.40 23.92
CA SER A 382 -19.99 15.57 24.72
C SER A 382 -21.41 15.43 25.31
N PRO A 383 -21.80 16.28 26.28
CA PRO A 383 -23.17 16.29 26.80
C PRO A 383 -24.26 16.50 25.73
N GLU A 384 -23.90 17.16 24.62
CA GLU A 384 -24.78 17.39 23.47
C GLU A 384 -24.85 16.20 22.51
N GLY A 385 -24.05 15.15 22.77
CA GLY A 385 -24.03 13.91 21.98
C GLY A 385 -23.05 13.89 20.81
N TRP A 386 -22.20 14.91 20.64
CA TRP A 386 -21.19 14.97 19.58
C TRP A 386 -19.89 14.25 19.97
N LEU A 387 -19.12 13.79 18.98
CA LEU A 387 -17.78 13.26 19.24
C LEU A 387 -16.86 14.38 19.73
N ILE A 388 -15.89 14.00 20.56
CA ILE A 388 -14.93 14.94 21.13
C ILE A 388 -13.65 14.92 20.29
N ALA A 389 -13.29 16.09 19.73
CA ALA A 389 -12.01 16.23 19.03
C ALA A 389 -10.84 16.11 20.01
N CYS A 390 -9.73 15.52 19.56
CA CYS A 390 -8.49 15.44 20.34
C CYS A 390 -7.85 16.83 20.52
N ALA A 391 -7.26 17.03 21.68
CA ALA A 391 -6.33 18.13 21.90
C ALA A 391 -4.99 17.88 21.19
N ASP A 392 -4.10 18.87 21.20
CA ASP A 392 -2.73 18.66 20.73
C ASP A 392 -2.04 17.61 21.59
N ASP A 393 -1.23 16.77 20.96
CA ASP A 393 -0.54 15.61 21.53
C ASP A 393 -1.43 14.49 22.09
N GLU A 394 -2.74 14.61 22.00
CA GLU A 394 -3.67 13.53 22.34
C GLU A 394 -3.81 12.53 21.21
N VAL A 395 -3.77 11.24 21.53
CA VAL A 395 -3.94 10.14 20.56
C VAL A 395 -5.43 9.88 20.33
N GLY A 396 -5.82 9.82 19.05
CA GLY A 396 -7.18 9.48 18.67
C GLY A 396 -7.28 8.89 17.27
N GLU A 397 -8.49 8.44 16.90
CA GLU A 397 -8.74 7.93 15.55
C GLU A 397 -8.85 9.09 14.57
N MET A 398 -8.18 8.94 13.42
CA MET A 398 -8.33 9.88 12.31
C MET A 398 -9.63 9.60 11.56
N LEU A 399 -10.43 10.65 11.37
CA LEU A 399 -11.63 10.62 10.56
C LEU A 399 -11.49 11.52 9.35
N GLY A 400 -12.11 11.10 8.23
CA GLY A 400 -12.23 11.90 7.02
C GLY A 400 -13.67 12.30 6.74
N MET A 401 -13.97 13.62 6.73
CA MET A 401 -15.29 14.09 6.32
C MET A 401 -15.58 13.65 4.88
N ILE A 402 -16.74 13.06 4.69
CA ILE A 402 -17.17 12.59 3.36
C ILE A 402 -17.77 13.78 2.62
N LEU A 403 -17.10 14.19 1.55
CA LEU A 403 -17.54 15.27 0.68
C LEU A 403 -18.20 14.68 -0.57
N ALA A 404 -19.50 14.84 -0.69
CA ALA A 404 -20.27 14.41 -1.87
C ALA A 404 -20.83 15.63 -2.62
N LEU A 405 -19.95 16.61 -2.91
CA LEU A 405 -20.31 17.84 -3.60
C LEU A 405 -20.12 17.70 -5.11
N PRO A 406 -21.01 18.30 -5.95
CA PRO A 406 -20.81 18.37 -7.39
C PRO A 406 -19.48 19.04 -7.76
N GLY A 407 -18.80 18.53 -8.78
CA GLY A 407 -17.53 19.07 -9.27
C GLY A 407 -16.32 18.79 -8.38
N ILE A 408 -16.48 18.15 -7.21
CA ILE A 408 -15.39 17.89 -6.27
C ILE A 408 -15.09 16.40 -6.20
N THR A 409 -13.84 16.03 -6.56
CA THR A 409 -13.32 14.65 -6.46
C THR A 409 -12.67 14.39 -5.11
N GLY A 410 -12.00 15.37 -4.52
CA GLY A 410 -11.32 15.24 -3.23
C GLY A 410 -12.30 15.01 -2.07
N GLY A 411 -11.90 14.19 -1.10
CA GLY A 411 -12.69 13.89 0.10
C GLY A 411 -13.90 12.97 -0.11
N ARG A 412 -14.12 12.44 -1.32
CA ARG A 412 -15.15 11.42 -1.60
C ARG A 412 -14.76 10.07 -1.00
N PHE A 413 -15.75 9.32 -0.54
CA PHE A 413 -15.57 7.95 -0.12
C PHE A 413 -16.32 7.02 -1.06
N ASP A 414 -15.59 6.33 -1.94
CA ASP A 414 -16.18 5.48 -2.97
C ASP A 414 -16.53 4.08 -2.44
N GLY A 415 -16.03 3.72 -1.26
CA GLY A 415 -16.34 2.49 -0.53
C GLY A 415 -15.80 1.21 -1.17
N TYR A 416 -16.43 0.11 -0.79
CA TYR A 416 -16.14 -1.23 -1.27
C TYR A 416 -17.24 -1.73 -2.23
N THR A 417 -17.02 -2.87 -2.87
CA THR A 417 -18.08 -3.62 -3.56
C THR A 417 -19.14 -4.10 -2.58
N ASP A 418 -18.75 -4.45 -1.36
CA ASP A 418 -19.62 -4.81 -0.25
C ASP A 418 -20.20 -3.56 0.41
N ARG A 419 -21.54 -3.44 0.34
CA ARG A 419 -22.28 -2.31 0.91
C ARG A 419 -22.24 -2.30 2.45
N GLU A 420 -22.33 -3.45 3.09
CA GLU A 420 -22.31 -3.54 4.54
C GLU A 420 -20.93 -3.14 5.10
N ALA A 421 -19.86 -3.62 4.45
CA ALA A 421 -18.50 -3.21 4.78
C ALA A 421 -18.27 -1.71 4.58
N THR A 422 -18.90 -1.11 3.55
CA THR A 422 -18.88 0.33 3.31
C THR A 422 -19.58 1.09 4.43
N GLU A 423 -20.80 0.70 4.80
CA GLU A 423 -21.58 1.37 5.86
C GLU A 423 -20.88 1.29 7.23
N LYS A 424 -20.22 0.19 7.56
CA LYS A 424 -19.44 0.04 8.80
C LYS A 424 -18.27 1.04 8.91
N LYS A 425 -17.83 1.61 7.81
CA LYS A 425 -16.80 2.64 7.78
C LYS A 425 -17.34 4.06 7.94
N ILE A 426 -18.66 4.26 7.98
CA ILE A 426 -19.27 5.60 8.01
C ILE A 426 -19.85 5.88 9.39
N LEU A 427 -19.38 6.98 10.01
CA LEU A 427 -20.00 7.59 11.18
C LEU A 427 -20.89 8.74 10.72
N ARG A 428 -22.07 8.86 11.31
CA ARG A 428 -23.03 9.94 11.02
C ARG A 428 -23.30 10.76 12.27
N ASN A 429 -23.63 12.04 12.07
CA ASN A 429 -23.88 12.97 13.16
C ASN A 429 -22.72 13.01 14.16
N VAL A 430 -21.53 13.31 13.63
CA VAL A 430 -20.27 13.30 14.37
C VAL A 430 -20.06 14.61 15.11
N PHE A 431 -20.09 15.75 14.41
CA PHE A 431 -19.92 17.09 14.97
C PHE A 431 -21.14 17.99 14.77
N GLN A 432 -22.02 17.60 13.84
CA GLN A 432 -23.28 18.29 13.57
C GLN A 432 -24.30 17.34 12.93
N SER A 433 -25.56 17.72 12.99
CA SER A 433 -26.64 16.95 12.36
C SER A 433 -26.43 16.85 10.85
N GLY A 434 -26.49 15.63 10.30
CA GLY A 434 -26.39 15.35 8.86
C GLY A 434 -24.97 15.21 8.32
N ASP A 435 -23.92 15.41 9.12
CA ASP A 435 -22.56 15.13 8.66
C ASP A 435 -22.26 13.62 8.58
N ALA A 436 -21.31 13.27 7.72
CA ALA A 436 -20.84 11.89 7.55
C ALA A 436 -19.31 11.86 7.47
N TRP A 437 -18.72 10.93 8.21
CA TRP A 437 -17.28 10.81 8.34
C TRP A 437 -16.84 9.35 8.13
N MET A 438 -15.78 9.18 7.36
CA MET A 438 -15.16 7.88 7.15
C MET A 438 -14.19 7.58 8.28
N ARG A 439 -14.32 6.39 8.87
CA ARG A 439 -13.38 5.82 9.84
C ARG A 439 -12.15 5.29 9.14
N THR A 440 -10.97 5.79 9.46
CA THR A 440 -9.74 5.21 8.93
C THR A 440 -9.42 3.87 9.61
N GLY A 441 -9.67 3.75 10.90
CA GLY A 441 -9.22 2.65 11.73
C GLY A 441 -7.77 2.82 12.17
N ASP A 442 -7.20 4.02 12.01
CA ASP A 442 -5.82 4.32 12.33
C ASP A 442 -5.75 5.43 13.39
N LEU A 443 -4.86 5.24 14.36
CA LEU A 443 -4.64 6.16 15.46
C LEU A 443 -3.48 7.08 15.12
N PHE A 444 -3.70 8.36 15.39
CA PHE A 444 -2.74 9.43 15.17
C PHE A 444 -2.61 10.33 16.39
N ARG A 445 -1.50 11.01 16.48
CA ARG A 445 -1.26 12.17 17.34
C ARG A 445 -0.96 13.37 16.45
N ARG A 446 -1.45 14.55 16.83
CA ARG A 446 -1.13 15.82 16.17
C ARG A 446 -0.43 16.73 17.17
N ASP A 447 0.71 17.32 16.78
CA ASP A 447 1.39 18.32 17.59
C ASP A 447 0.79 19.74 17.40
N ALA A 448 1.23 20.69 18.24
CA ALA A 448 0.77 22.09 18.19
C ALA A 448 1.15 22.82 16.89
N GLU A 449 2.12 22.32 16.12
CA GLU A 449 2.52 22.86 14.82
C GLU A 449 1.67 22.31 13.67
N GLY A 450 0.79 21.32 13.96
CA GLY A 450 -0.11 20.69 13.00
C GLY A 450 0.49 19.51 12.24
N TYR A 451 1.60 18.94 12.70
CA TYR A 451 2.14 17.70 12.15
C TYR A 451 1.44 16.49 12.76
N TYR A 452 1.15 15.51 11.90
CA TYR A 452 0.49 14.27 12.26
C TYR A 452 1.50 13.13 12.30
N TYR A 453 1.43 12.35 13.36
CA TYR A 453 2.27 11.17 13.59
C TYR A 453 1.38 9.96 13.69
N PHE A 454 1.69 8.93 12.88
CA PHE A 454 1.01 7.65 12.97
C PHE A 454 1.40 6.95 14.28
N VAL A 455 0.42 6.48 15.02
CA VAL A 455 0.64 5.78 16.29
C VAL A 455 0.51 4.27 16.11
N ASP A 456 -0.65 3.82 15.61
CA ASP A 456 -0.90 2.39 15.33
C ASP A 456 -2.25 2.20 14.63
N ARG A 457 -2.56 0.97 14.23
CA ARG A 457 -3.90 0.58 13.80
C ARG A 457 -4.77 0.17 14.98
N ILE A 458 -6.04 0.53 14.93
CA ILE A 458 -7.05 -0.02 15.82
C ILE A 458 -7.11 -1.54 15.56
N GLY A 459 -6.83 -2.37 16.58
CA GLY A 459 -6.74 -3.83 16.47
C GLY A 459 -5.31 -4.40 16.41
N ASP A 460 -4.30 -3.61 16.03
CA ASP A 460 -2.89 -4.00 16.17
C ASP A 460 -2.35 -3.63 17.56
N THR A 461 -2.72 -2.45 18.06
CA THR A 461 -2.46 -2.05 19.45
C THR A 461 -3.03 -3.07 20.41
N PHE A 462 -2.26 -3.45 21.40
CA PHE A 462 -2.69 -4.41 22.44
C PHE A 462 -2.54 -3.81 23.84
N ARG A 463 -3.27 -4.38 24.80
CA ARG A 463 -3.19 -4.00 26.21
C ARG A 463 -2.41 -5.04 26.99
N TRP A 464 -1.46 -4.58 27.80
CA TRP A 464 -0.68 -5.42 28.69
C TRP A 464 -0.45 -4.71 30.03
N LYS A 465 -0.73 -5.40 31.14
CA LYS A 465 -0.62 -4.86 32.50
C LYS A 465 -1.36 -3.54 32.69
N SER A 466 -2.57 -3.47 32.16
CA SER A 466 -3.44 -2.28 32.15
C SER A 466 -2.94 -1.09 31.32
N GLU A 467 -1.86 -1.25 30.57
CA GLU A 467 -1.30 -0.21 29.71
C GLU A 467 -1.46 -0.56 28.23
N ASN A 468 -1.65 0.46 27.41
CA ASN A 468 -1.74 0.30 25.95
C ASN A 468 -0.35 0.30 25.32
N VAL A 469 -0.08 -0.67 24.45
CA VAL A 469 1.20 -0.82 23.74
C VAL A 469 0.97 -0.62 22.25
N SER A 470 1.66 0.36 21.67
CA SER A 470 1.73 0.54 20.23
C SER A 470 2.75 -0.40 19.62
N THR A 471 2.33 -1.18 18.65
CA THR A 471 3.25 -2.11 17.96
C THR A 471 4.29 -1.38 17.12
N THR A 472 3.93 -0.23 16.58
CA THR A 472 4.82 0.62 15.79
C THR A 472 5.88 1.26 16.68
N GLU A 473 5.48 1.83 17.83
CA GLU A 473 6.41 2.46 18.76
C GLU A 473 7.47 1.46 19.27
N VAL A 474 7.05 0.24 19.60
CA VAL A 474 7.98 -0.82 20.02
C VAL A 474 8.90 -1.23 18.87
N ALA A 475 8.39 -1.38 17.67
CA ALA A 475 9.20 -1.74 16.50
C ALA A 475 10.22 -0.66 16.15
N ASP A 476 9.84 0.62 16.22
CA ASP A 476 10.73 1.75 15.97
C ASP A 476 11.83 1.85 17.01
N ALA A 477 11.48 1.68 18.30
CA ALA A 477 12.44 1.72 19.41
C ALA A 477 13.51 0.60 19.34
N LEU A 478 13.14 -0.55 18.75
CA LEU A 478 14.05 -1.71 18.62
C LEU A 478 14.65 -1.84 17.22
N GLY A 479 14.30 -0.94 16.30
CA GLY A 479 14.70 -0.98 14.88
C GLY A 479 16.20 -0.90 14.66
N ASP A 480 16.95 -0.30 15.59
CA ASP A 480 18.40 -0.12 15.51
C ASP A 480 19.21 -1.29 16.08
N THR A 481 18.57 -2.43 16.36
CA THR A 481 19.26 -3.64 16.84
C THR A 481 20.35 -4.07 15.84
N PRO A 482 21.62 -4.21 16.27
CA PRO A 482 22.71 -4.57 15.38
C PRO A 482 22.48 -5.89 14.64
N GLY A 483 22.68 -5.89 13.32
CA GLY A 483 22.52 -7.08 12.48
C GLY A 483 21.08 -7.56 12.28
N MET A 484 20.08 -6.80 12.72
CA MET A 484 18.68 -7.12 12.46
C MET A 484 18.29 -6.67 11.05
N GLU A 485 17.59 -7.54 10.33
CA GLU A 485 17.03 -7.24 9.02
C GLU A 485 15.62 -6.65 9.14
N THR A 486 14.73 -7.32 9.88
CA THR A 486 13.35 -6.84 10.10
C THR A 486 12.87 -7.15 11.52
N ILE A 487 11.87 -6.37 11.97
CA ILE A 487 11.13 -6.61 13.21
C ILE A 487 9.64 -6.44 13.00
N THR A 488 8.84 -7.34 13.57
CA THR A 488 7.38 -7.25 13.63
C THR A 488 6.91 -7.43 15.06
N VAL A 489 6.16 -6.46 15.56
CA VAL A 489 5.62 -6.48 16.93
C VAL A 489 4.12 -6.73 16.93
N TYR A 490 3.64 -7.55 17.84
CA TYR A 490 2.23 -7.91 17.99
C TYR A 490 1.93 -8.41 19.41
N GLY A 491 0.65 -8.43 19.78
CA GLY A 491 0.22 -8.93 21.07
C GLY A 491 -0.20 -10.40 21.01
N VAL A 492 0.26 -11.21 21.96
CA VAL A 492 -0.08 -12.64 22.12
C VAL A 492 -0.80 -12.90 23.43
N VAL A 493 -1.75 -13.85 23.42
CA VAL A 493 -2.49 -14.25 24.63
C VAL A 493 -1.65 -15.21 25.46
N ILE A 494 -1.47 -14.87 26.75
CA ILE A 494 -0.94 -15.80 27.74
C ILE A 494 -2.11 -16.29 28.59
N PRO A 495 -2.44 -17.61 28.58
CA PRO A 495 -3.54 -18.14 29.38
C PRO A 495 -3.46 -17.74 30.86
N GLY A 496 -4.57 -17.29 31.43
CA GLY A 496 -4.64 -16.84 32.81
C GLY A 496 -4.18 -15.41 33.06
N ASN A 497 -3.75 -14.69 32.03
CA ASN A 497 -3.42 -13.27 32.12
C ASN A 497 -4.46 -12.42 31.39
N GLU A 498 -4.73 -11.23 31.91
CA GLU A 498 -5.58 -10.24 31.26
C GLU A 498 -4.79 -9.48 30.20
N GLY A 499 -5.42 -9.25 29.03
CA GLY A 499 -4.79 -8.58 27.90
C GLY A 499 -3.92 -9.49 27.02
N ARG A 500 -2.95 -8.88 26.33
CA ARG A 500 -1.99 -9.56 25.45
C ARG A 500 -0.59 -9.12 25.76
N ALA A 501 0.32 -10.07 25.89
CA ALA A 501 1.73 -9.79 26.09
C ALA A 501 2.40 -9.38 24.78
N GLY A 502 3.35 -8.45 24.83
CA GLY A 502 4.13 -8.07 23.67
C GLY A 502 5.01 -9.22 23.17
N MET A 503 5.01 -9.43 21.86
CA MET A 503 5.89 -10.36 21.17
C MET A 503 6.51 -9.68 19.96
N ALA A 504 7.82 -9.86 19.76
CA ALA A 504 8.55 -9.42 18.60
C ALA A 504 8.99 -10.63 17.78
N THR A 505 8.74 -10.62 16.46
CA THR A 505 9.41 -11.52 15.52
C THR A 505 10.52 -10.74 14.82
N VAL A 506 11.74 -11.24 14.87
CA VAL A 506 12.92 -10.62 14.26
C VAL A 506 13.54 -11.57 13.24
N VAL A 507 14.06 -11.01 12.15
CA VAL A 507 14.93 -11.70 11.19
C VAL A 507 16.30 -11.05 11.26
N MET A 508 17.34 -11.88 11.33
CA MET A 508 18.72 -11.40 11.36
C MET A 508 19.30 -11.42 9.95
N GLN A 509 20.17 -10.45 9.66
CA GLN A 509 20.92 -10.41 8.42
C GLN A 509 21.82 -11.66 8.28
N PRO A 510 22.10 -12.15 7.07
CA PRO A 510 22.99 -13.27 6.86
C PRO A 510 24.35 -13.09 7.58
N GLY A 511 24.72 -14.07 8.37
CA GLY A 511 25.97 -14.06 9.14
C GLY A 511 25.90 -13.33 10.48
N HIS A 512 24.76 -12.77 10.86
CA HIS A 512 24.54 -12.16 12.17
C HIS A 512 23.70 -13.09 13.07
N ALA A 513 24.12 -13.21 14.33
CA ALA A 513 23.37 -13.93 15.34
C ALA A 513 22.56 -12.95 16.19
N PHE A 514 21.41 -13.40 16.70
CA PHE A 514 20.63 -12.63 17.66
C PHE A 514 21.38 -12.53 18.99
N ASP A 515 21.53 -11.31 19.51
CA ASP A 515 22.09 -11.04 20.83
C ASP A 515 20.96 -10.82 21.84
N PRO A 516 20.58 -11.83 22.64
CA PRO A 516 19.46 -11.74 23.55
C PRO A 516 19.68 -10.75 24.71
N ALA A 517 20.91 -10.56 25.16
CA ALA A 517 21.23 -9.62 26.21
C ALA A 517 21.22 -8.17 25.70
N GLY A 518 21.89 -7.92 24.58
CA GLY A 518 21.90 -6.59 23.95
C GLY A 518 20.50 -6.13 23.54
N PHE A 519 19.68 -7.02 22.98
CA PHE A 519 18.30 -6.71 22.64
C PHE A 519 17.43 -6.40 23.86
N PHE A 520 17.62 -7.11 24.97
CA PHE A 520 16.90 -6.84 26.21
C PHE A 520 17.29 -5.49 26.83
N GLN A 521 18.58 -5.15 26.82
CA GLN A 521 19.06 -3.87 27.30
C GLN A 521 18.53 -2.71 26.47
N LEU A 522 18.58 -2.82 25.12
CA LEU A 522 18.03 -1.84 24.21
C LEU A 522 16.52 -1.62 24.46
N ALA A 523 15.77 -2.71 24.64
CA ALA A 523 14.35 -2.62 24.94
C ALA A 523 14.07 -1.89 26.26
N ARG A 524 14.86 -2.14 27.29
CA ARG A 524 14.70 -1.48 28.60
C ARG A 524 15.14 -0.02 28.62
N GLU A 525 16.07 0.34 27.75
CA GLU A 525 16.55 1.73 27.62
C GLU A 525 15.52 2.61 26.93
N HIS A 526 14.85 2.09 25.89
CA HIS A 526 13.98 2.87 25.01
C HIS A 526 12.48 2.68 25.26
N LEU A 527 12.08 1.65 26.01
CA LEU A 527 10.67 1.32 26.23
C LEU A 527 10.30 1.32 27.71
N PRO A 528 9.08 1.76 28.05
CA PRO A 528 8.54 1.52 29.39
C PRO A 528 8.40 0.01 29.64
N SER A 529 8.51 -0.42 30.88
CA SER A 529 8.60 -1.84 31.27
C SER A 529 7.42 -2.70 30.78
N TYR A 530 6.24 -2.12 30.62
CA TYR A 530 5.06 -2.81 30.10
C TYR A 530 5.11 -3.02 28.58
N ALA A 531 5.88 -2.20 27.85
CA ALA A 531 6.02 -2.28 26.40
C ALA A 531 7.19 -3.16 25.95
N VAL A 532 8.11 -3.52 26.85
CA VAL A 532 9.17 -4.48 26.57
C VAL A 532 8.54 -5.82 26.14
N PRO A 533 8.87 -6.35 24.95
CA PRO A 533 8.32 -7.62 24.51
C PRO A 533 8.59 -8.75 25.52
N VAL A 534 7.56 -9.49 25.87
CA VAL A 534 7.71 -10.67 26.75
C VAL A 534 8.37 -11.81 25.99
N PHE A 535 8.09 -11.90 24.67
CA PHE A 535 8.66 -12.94 23.81
C PHE A 535 9.37 -12.34 22.61
N VAL A 536 10.43 -13.02 22.17
CA VAL A 536 11.10 -12.75 20.90
C VAL A 536 11.17 -14.06 20.11
N ARG A 537 10.70 -14.02 18.85
CA ARG A 537 10.88 -15.09 17.87
C ARG A 537 11.98 -14.67 16.92
N VAL A 538 13.04 -15.45 16.83
CA VAL A 538 14.03 -15.30 15.77
C VAL A 538 13.64 -16.24 14.65
N ALA A 539 13.17 -15.67 13.56
CA ALA A 539 12.70 -16.43 12.39
C ALA A 539 13.75 -16.43 11.28
N THR A 540 13.77 -17.49 10.48
CA THR A 540 14.64 -17.60 9.31
C THR A 540 14.12 -16.81 8.13
N ASP A 541 12.82 -16.54 8.09
CA ASP A 541 12.13 -15.74 7.08
C ASP A 541 10.87 -15.11 7.71
N THR A 542 10.41 -13.99 7.14
CA THR A 542 9.13 -13.39 7.51
C THR A 542 8.17 -13.43 6.32
N ASP A 543 6.91 -13.77 6.59
CA ASP A 543 5.85 -13.71 5.59
C ASP A 543 5.54 -12.22 5.28
N ILE A 544 6.29 -11.68 4.33
CA ILE A 544 6.19 -10.29 3.90
C ILE A 544 5.17 -10.22 2.77
N THR A 545 4.24 -9.26 2.85
CA THR A 545 3.35 -8.98 1.72
C THR A 545 4.16 -8.48 0.51
N PRO A 546 3.63 -8.59 -0.72
CA PRO A 546 4.31 -8.07 -1.92
C PRO A 546 4.58 -6.55 -1.89
N THR A 547 3.94 -5.82 -0.97
CA THR A 547 4.21 -4.39 -0.68
C THR A 547 5.16 -4.20 0.50
N PHE A 548 5.89 -5.25 0.90
CA PHE A 548 6.85 -5.23 2.01
C PHE A 548 6.22 -4.90 3.38
N LYS A 549 4.95 -5.28 3.59
CA LYS A 549 4.28 -5.19 4.89
C LYS A 549 4.25 -6.57 5.54
N LEU A 550 4.63 -6.64 6.79
CA LEU A 550 4.64 -7.88 7.57
C LEU A 550 3.22 -8.35 7.92
N ARG A 551 2.96 -9.65 7.82
CA ARG A 551 1.65 -10.26 8.13
C ARG A 551 1.54 -10.58 9.60
N LYS A 552 1.04 -9.63 10.40
CA LYS A 552 0.87 -9.82 11.85
C LYS A 552 -0.17 -10.88 12.23
N VAL A 553 -1.22 -11.04 11.44
CA VAL A 553 -2.37 -11.93 11.79
C VAL A 553 -1.96 -13.39 11.94
N ASP A 554 -1.11 -13.89 11.08
CA ASP A 554 -0.66 -15.30 11.14
C ASP A 554 0.33 -15.50 12.28
N LEU A 555 1.20 -14.51 12.56
CA LEU A 555 2.08 -14.50 13.72
C LEU A 555 1.30 -14.43 15.05
N GLN A 556 0.23 -13.63 15.10
CA GLN A 556 -0.66 -13.57 16.27
C GLN A 556 -1.36 -14.91 16.55
N LYS A 557 -1.81 -15.61 15.49
CA LYS A 557 -2.42 -16.95 15.61
C LYS A 557 -1.41 -18.01 16.06
N LEU A 558 -0.18 -17.91 15.57
CA LEU A 558 0.92 -18.79 15.98
C LEU A 558 1.25 -18.57 17.46
N GLY A 559 1.20 -17.30 17.92
CA GLY A 559 1.54 -16.93 19.29
C GLY A 559 2.98 -17.31 19.63
N TYR A 560 3.21 -17.71 20.89
CA TYR A 560 4.53 -18.17 21.34
C TYR A 560 4.71 -19.69 21.27
N ARG A 561 4.06 -20.38 20.30
CA ARG A 561 4.32 -21.79 19.98
C ARG A 561 5.66 -21.92 19.26
N ALA A 562 6.35 -23.02 19.53
CA ALA A 562 7.52 -23.38 18.75
C ALA A 562 7.13 -23.62 17.27
N SER A 563 7.96 -23.17 16.34
CA SER A 563 7.82 -23.41 14.90
C SER A 563 9.11 -23.99 14.35
N THR A 564 9.00 -24.79 13.29
CA THR A 564 10.17 -25.42 12.67
C THR A 564 11.06 -24.34 12.05
N GLY A 565 12.33 -24.30 12.46
CA GLY A 565 13.33 -23.36 11.97
C GLY A 565 13.43 -22.06 12.76
N ASP A 566 12.47 -21.75 13.66
CA ASP A 566 12.52 -20.56 14.49
C ASP A 566 13.10 -20.87 15.87
N THR A 567 13.74 -19.88 16.49
CA THR A 567 14.11 -19.93 17.91
C THR A 567 13.22 -18.96 18.70
N LEU A 568 12.66 -19.45 19.81
CA LEU A 568 11.79 -18.66 20.66
C LEU A 568 12.52 -18.29 21.97
N TRP A 569 12.45 -17.03 22.32
CA TRP A 569 13.06 -16.44 23.49
C TRP A 569 11.98 -15.82 24.40
N VAL A 570 12.24 -15.80 25.71
CA VAL A 570 11.38 -15.17 26.71
C VAL A 570 12.19 -14.23 27.58
N ALA A 571 11.66 -13.08 27.92
CA ALA A 571 12.30 -12.09 28.77
C ALA A 571 12.47 -12.65 30.20
N ASP A 572 13.70 -12.61 30.72
CA ASP A 572 14.03 -12.93 32.10
C ASP A 572 14.69 -11.72 32.79
N PRO A 573 13.91 -10.92 33.52
CA PRO A 573 14.45 -9.78 34.24
C PRO A 573 15.54 -10.12 35.28
N ALA A 574 15.53 -11.37 35.79
CA ALA A 574 16.54 -11.81 36.76
C ALA A 574 17.88 -12.12 36.09
N ALA A 575 17.86 -12.53 34.83
CA ALA A 575 19.05 -12.75 34.01
C ALA A 575 19.51 -11.48 33.26
N ASP A 576 18.75 -10.39 33.34
CA ASP A 576 18.93 -9.17 32.54
C ASP A 576 19.09 -9.45 31.02
N SER A 577 18.33 -10.41 30.52
CA SER A 577 18.42 -10.94 29.14
C SER A 577 17.15 -11.64 28.70
N TYR A 578 17.05 -11.92 27.41
CA TYR A 578 16.17 -12.99 26.93
C TYR A 578 16.87 -14.33 27.07
N ILE A 579 16.11 -15.36 27.43
CA ILE A 579 16.55 -16.76 27.51
C ILE A 579 15.68 -17.61 26.58
N GLU A 580 16.17 -18.78 26.16
CA GLU A 580 15.34 -19.67 25.33
C GLU A 580 14.02 -20.03 26.03
N ALA A 581 12.92 -19.95 25.30
CA ALA A 581 11.58 -20.23 25.83
C ALA A 581 11.30 -21.77 25.89
N THR A 582 12.16 -22.51 26.57
CA THR A 582 11.95 -23.93 26.86
C THR A 582 10.79 -24.11 27.84
N SER A 583 10.19 -25.30 27.88
CA SER A 583 9.13 -25.62 28.85
C SER A 583 9.57 -25.40 30.29
N GLU A 584 10.85 -25.67 30.60
CA GLU A 584 11.43 -25.46 31.92
C GLU A 584 11.52 -23.96 32.26
N ASN A 585 12.06 -23.15 31.34
CA ASN A 585 12.20 -21.71 31.54
C ASN A 585 10.84 -21.01 31.63
N LEU A 586 9.86 -21.39 30.79
CA LEU A 586 8.50 -20.87 30.87
C LEU A 586 7.85 -21.22 32.22
N ALA A 587 7.97 -22.46 32.69
CA ALA A 587 7.42 -22.87 33.98
C ALA A 587 8.08 -22.11 35.14
N ARG A 588 9.42 -21.90 35.10
CA ARG A 588 10.16 -21.10 36.09
C ARG A 588 9.68 -19.64 36.14
N LEU A 589 9.31 -19.09 35.01
CA LEU A 589 8.79 -17.70 34.89
C LEU A 589 7.26 -17.61 35.14
N GLY A 590 6.59 -18.74 35.47
CA GLY A 590 5.16 -18.78 35.71
C GLY A 590 4.31 -18.58 34.43
N ILE A 591 4.90 -18.82 33.27
CA ILE A 591 4.22 -18.70 31.98
C ILE A 591 3.71 -20.10 31.56
N PRO A 592 2.39 -20.25 31.34
CA PRO A 592 1.83 -21.53 30.89
C PRO A 592 2.31 -21.87 29.48
N PRO A 593 2.23 -23.16 29.07
CA PRO A 593 2.52 -23.52 27.68
C PRO A 593 1.58 -22.78 26.71
N ALA A 594 2.05 -22.55 25.49
CA ALA A 594 1.25 -21.90 24.46
C ALA A 594 -0.06 -22.66 24.19
N PRO A 595 -1.19 -21.98 24.04
CA PRO A 595 -2.50 -22.59 23.84
C PRO A 595 -2.64 -23.33 22.51
#